data_0b7ff379ed62c80b012ec0757f30e7fd
#
_entry.id   0b7ff379ed62c80b012ec0757f30e7fd
#
_cell.length_a   1.000
_cell.length_b   1.000
_cell.length_c   1.000
_cell.angle_alpha   90.00
_cell.angle_beta   90.00
_cell.angle_gamma   90.00
#
_symmetry.space_group_name_H-M   'P 1'
#
loop_
_entity.id
_entity.type
_entity.pdbx_description
1 polymer ?
#
loop_
_entity_poly.entity_id
_entity_poly.type
_entity_poly.pdbx_seq_one_letter_code
_entity_poly.pdbx_strand_id
1 'polypeptide(L)'
;MTRAVAVPYWLLVLLLVVAAWAALDRLLLPSVRWFLRSRANRVLERFGSRLQIEVRPFQLTRHRVLIDRLVFDSQVLEAAQAFAREEGMPREVAMARVERYAREIVPAFNAYFYFRLGYWVSRSLARVLYRVRVGWLDEAALAAVPRESSVVFVINHRSNMDYLLVAHLAASRAALSYAVGEWARIWPLESLLKSMGAYFVRRRSRNALYRRVLERYVQMATAAGVPQAVFPEGGLSRDGRLGAPKLGLLDYMVKAFDPRGERDVVFVPVAVNYDRVLEDRTLLLDVPVEAPLAADAGTGNEKSEPSKDGAVATQRRRPGKVGAVTNLARFVGSQLWLVLTGRWHRFGYACVSFGTPLSLADWCKARGVDPRPLTREERFAQVGALAGELMERIGAVIPVVPVALVATVLRDQPQRWFSPLELASEAYALLHRLEAAGAHVYQPRQDFDYALEVGLRMLRLRRLVRENDDGMLLMAPGEEATVAYYANSIAHLLPAGTRLESVAAMPAAANA
;
A
#
# COMPACT_ATOMS: atom_id res chain seq x y z
N MET A 1 -21.30 -30.22 61.93
CA MET A 1 -20.04 -30.85 61.46
C MET A 1 -19.71 -30.20 60.11
N THR A 2 -18.91 -29.16 60.12
CA THR A 2 -18.40 -28.47 58.90
C THR A 2 -17.15 -29.24 58.41
N ARG A 3 -17.29 -29.93 57.27
CA ARG A 3 -16.13 -30.56 56.62
C ARG A 3 -15.25 -29.44 56.02
N ALA A 4 -14.06 -29.28 56.58
CA ALA A 4 -13.04 -28.43 55.98
C ALA A 4 -12.57 -29.09 54.69
N VAL A 5 -12.73 -28.40 53.55
CA VAL A 5 -12.18 -28.83 52.27
C VAL A 5 -10.79 -28.23 52.15
N ALA A 6 -9.77 -29.05 52.16
CA ALA A 6 -8.37 -28.64 51.94
C ALA A 6 -8.22 -28.22 50.44
N VAL A 7 -8.13 -26.95 50.19
CA VAL A 7 -7.88 -26.40 48.82
C VAL A 7 -6.36 -26.32 48.62
N PRO A 8 -5.76 -26.94 47.58
CA PRO A 8 -4.34 -26.85 47.32
C PRO A 8 -3.90 -25.40 47.10
N TYR A 9 -2.75 -25.00 47.64
CA TYR A 9 -2.23 -23.63 47.54
C TYR A 9 -2.14 -23.10 46.11
N TRP A 10 -1.76 -23.93 45.15
CA TRP A 10 -1.72 -23.53 43.75
C TRP A 10 -3.11 -23.15 43.17
N LEU A 11 -4.19 -23.84 43.62
CA LEU A 11 -5.56 -23.54 43.22
C LEU A 11 -6.04 -22.21 43.80
N LEU A 12 -5.64 -21.93 45.05
CA LEU A 12 -5.95 -20.66 45.72
C LEU A 12 -5.22 -19.48 45.05
N VAL A 13 -3.96 -19.66 44.65
CA VAL A 13 -3.19 -18.66 43.88
C VAL A 13 -3.83 -18.47 42.52
N LEU A 14 -4.24 -19.51 41.82
CA LEU A 14 -4.92 -19.44 40.54
C LEU A 14 -6.25 -18.65 40.64
N LEU A 15 -7.06 -18.95 41.66
CA LEU A 15 -8.32 -18.26 41.93
C LEU A 15 -8.09 -16.78 42.26
N LEU A 16 -7.05 -16.45 43.03
CA LEU A 16 -6.69 -15.04 43.32
C LEU A 16 -6.22 -14.31 42.07
N VAL A 17 -5.45 -14.95 41.19
CA VAL A 17 -5.01 -14.37 39.90
C VAL A 17 -6.21 -14.15 38.98
N VAL A 18 -7.14 -15.10 38.89
CA VAL A 18 -8.36 -14.97 38.09
C VAL A 18 -9.30 -13.90 38.67
N ALA A 19 -9.45 -13.84 40.01
CA ALA A 19 -10.24 -12.80 40.67
C ALA A 19 -9.63 -11.41 40.52
N ALA A 20 -8.31 -11.29 40.64
CA ALA A 20 -7.57 -10.05 40.39
C ALA A 20 -7.70 -9.63 38.92
N TRP A 21 -7.60 -10.56 37.99
CA TRP A 21 -7.83 -10.32 36.56
C TRP A 21 -9.25 -9.85 36.27
N ALA A 22 -10.26 -10.49 36.82
CA ALA A 22 -11.66 -10.13 36.67
C ALA A 22 -11.99 -8.75 37.31
N ALA A 23 -11.36 -8.44 38.46
CA ALA A 23 -11.48 -7.13 39.11
C ALA A 23 -10.75 -6.04 38.29
N LEU A 24 -9.58 -6.36 37.74
CA LEU A 24 -8.86 -5.48 36.81
C LEU A 24 -9.69 -5.18 35.55
N ASP A 25 -10.32 -6.20 34.98
CA ASP A 25 -11.15 -6.08 33.79
C ASP A 25 -12.43 -5.25 34.06
N ARG A 26 -13.09 -5.47 35.18
CA ARG A 26 -14.34 -4.78 35.53
C ARG A 26 -14.19 -3.36 36.08
N LEU A 27 -13.14 -3.08 36.84
CA LEU A 27 -12.95 -1.78 37.49
C LEU A 27 -11.98 -0.87 36.75
N LEU A 28 -10.85 -1.40 36.25
CA LEU A 28 -9.84 -0.60 35.57
C LEU A 28 -10.18 -0.32 34.11
N LEU A 29 -10.76 -1.26 33.36
CA LEU A 29 -11.10 -1.03 31.95
C LEU A 29 -12.11 0.10 31.74
N PRO A 30 -13.22 0.23 32.50
CA PRO A 30 -14.11 1.38 32.37
C PRO A 30 -13.46 2.69 32.81
N SER A 31 -12.68 2.69 33.89
CA SER A 31 -11.98 3.87 34.42
C SER A 31 -10.83 4.30 33.51
N VAL A 32 -10.04 3.36 32.99
CA VAL A 32 -9.00 3.60 31.99
C VAL A 32 -9.62 4.04 30.66
N ARG A 33 -10.74 3.46 30.23
CA ARG A 33 -11.48 3.94 29.06
C ARG A 33 -12.04 5.34 29.22
N TRP A 34 -12.58 5.67 30.40
CA TRP A 34 -13.03 7.03 30.70
C TRP A 34 -11.87 8.03 30.80
N PHE A 35 -10.78 7.67 31.49
CA PHE A 35 -9.57 8.49 31.61
C PHE A 35 -8.88 8.67 30.25
N LEU A 36 -8.80 7.63 29.44
CA LEU A 36 -8.26 7.70 28.08
C LEU A 36 -9.14 8.56 27.16
N ARG A 37 -10.49 8.49 27.31
CA ARG A 37 -11.42 9.35 26.57
C ARG A 37 -11.30 10.83 26.98
N SER A 38 -11.24 11.12 28.28
CA SER A 38 -11.11 12.49 28.76
C SER A 38 -9.76 13.10 28.41
N ARG A 39 -8.71 12.27 28.35
CA ARG A 39 -7.38 12.68 27.90
C ARG A 39 -7.28 12.76 26.37
N ALA A 40 -8.00 11.91 25.63
CA ALA A 40 -8.09 12.00 24.18
C ALA A 40 -8.71 13.34 23.73
N ASN A 41 -9.79 13.78 24.37
CA ASN A 41 -10.39 15.07 24.05
C ASN A 41 -9.43 16.23 24.35
N ARG A 42 -8.74 16.22 25.49
CA ARG A 42 -7.71 17.24 25.83
C ARG A 42 -6.47 17.19 24.92
N VAL A 43 -6.10 15.99 24.46
CA VAL A 43 -5.00 15.82 23.49
C VAL A 43 -5.44 16.31 22.12
N LEU A 44 -6.66 16.02 21.68
CA LEU A 44 -7.25 16.53 20.44
C LEU A 44 -7.29 18.07 20.41
N GLU A 45 -7.70 18.70 21.52
CA GLU A 45 -7.71 20.16 21.66
C GLU A 45 -6.29 20.77 21.62
N ARG A 46 -5.30 20.10 22.22
CA ARG A 46 -3.90 20.56 22.23
C ARG A 46 -3.14 20.26 20.91
N PHE A 47 -3.46 19.13 20.27
CA PHE A 47 -2.83 18.77 19.00
C PHE A 47 -3.51 19.43 17.79
N GLY A 48 -4.82 19.65 17.85
CA GLY A 48 -5.55 20.34 16.79
C GLY A 48 -5.03 21.74 16.49
N SER A 49 -4.57 22.46 17.53
CA SER A 49 -4.02 23.80 17.37
C SER A 49 -2.59 23.84 16.80
N ARG A 50 -1.81 22.75 16.97
CA ARG A 50 -0.42 22.69 16.51
C ARG A 50 -0.20 21.94 15.19
N LEU A 51 -1.10 21.00 14.84
CA LEU A 51 -0.86 20.06 13.75
C LEU A 51 -1.82 20.23 12.55
N GLN A 52 -2.79 21.16 12.59
CA GLN A 52 -3.84 21.32 11.57
C GLN A 52 -4.55 20.00 11.17
N ILE A 53 -4.57 19.01 12.09
CA ILE A 53 -5.18 17.71 11.84
C ILE A 53 -6.67 17.82 12.09
N GLU A 54 -7.46 17.76 11.04
CA GLU A 54 -8.91 17.69 11.13
C GLU A 54 -9.37 16.23 11.18
N VAL A 55 -9.75 15.78 12.37
CA VAL A 55 -10.49 14.51 12.49
C VAL A 55 -11.95 14.82 12.26
N ARG A 56 -12.53 14.24 11.23
CA ARG A 56 -13.93 14.52 10.88
C ARG A 56 -14.90 13.94 11.93
N PRO A 57 -16.03 14.60 12.20
CA PRO A 57 -17.03 14.11 13.16
C PRO A 57 -17.47 12.68 12.87
N PHE A 58 -17.52 12.29 11.60
CA PHE A 58 -17.83 10.92 11.18
C PHE A 58 -16.86 9.89 11.79
N GLN A 59 -15.55 10.16 11.79
CA GLN A 59 -14.53 9.28 12.37
C GLN A 59 -14.65 9.18 13.90
N LEU A 60 -15.10 10.25 14.56
CA LEU A 60 -15.32 10.29 16.01
C LEU A 60 -16.62 9.65 16.45
N THR A 61 -17.52 9.37 15.49
CA THR A 61 -18.80 8.69 15.78
C THR A 61 -18.54 7.31 16.36
N ARG A 62 -19.31 6.92 17.38
CA ARG A 62 -19.18 5.60 18.00
C ARG A 62 -19.33 4.51 16.95
N HIS A 63 -18.44 3.56 16.95
CA HIS A 63 -18.41 2.43 16.00
C HIS A 63 -19.79 1.78 15.82
N ARG A 64 -20.52 1.53 16.92
CA ARG A 64 -21.87 0.96 16.87
C ARG A 64 -22.86 1.85 16.11
N VAL A 65 -22.82 3.16 16.32
CA VAL A 65 -23.72 4.11 15.62
C VAL A 65 -23.45 4.13 14.12
N LEU A 66 -22.17 4.00 13.70
CA LEU A 66 -21.84 3.89 12.27
C LEU A 66 -22.36 2.57 11.67
N ILE A 67 -22.26 1.47 12.43
CA ILE A 67 -22.82 0.19 12.00
C ILE A 67 -24.34 0.31 11.85
N ASP A 68 -25.03 0.86 12.85
CA ASP A 68 -26.49 1.02 12.83
C ASP A 68 -26.93 1.91 11.66
N ARG A 69 -26.25 3.04 11.43
CA ARG A 69 -26.49 3.91 10.25
C ARG A 69 -26.35 3.17 8.93
N LEU A 70 -25.36 2.29 8.81
CA LEU A 70 -25.12 1.52 7.61
C LEU A 70 -26.14 0.39 7.43
N VAL A 71 -26.49 -0.31 8.51
CA VAL A 71 -27.47 -1.41 8.51
C VAL A 71 -28.87 -0.93 8.17
N PHE A 72 -29.26 0.26 8.67
CA PHE A 72 -30.57 0.86 8.44
C PHE A 72 -30.58 1.87 7.28
N ASP A 73 -29.52 1.94 6.48
CA ASP A 73 -29.52 2.74 5.25
C ASP A 73 -30.53 2.18 4.25
N SER A 74 -31.35 3.05 3.64
CA SER A 74 -32.43 2.65 2.73
C SER A 74 -31.94 1.74 1.58
N GLN A 75 -30.82 2.10 0.95
CA GLN A 75 -30.25 1.33 -0.15
C GLN A 75 -29.71 -0.04 0.29
N VAL A 76 -29.20 -0.14 1.51
CA VAL A 76 -28.75 -1.41 2.10
C VAL A 76 -29.95 -2.29 2.44
N LEU A 77 -31.02 -1.70 2.99
CA LEU A 77 -32.27 -2.41 3.28
C LEU A 77 -32.94 -2.96 2.01
N GLU A 78 -33.02 -2.16 0.94
CA GLU A 78 -33.52 -2.58 -0.36
C GLU A 78 -32.69 -3.75 -0.93
N ALA A 79 -31.35 -3.63 -0.89
CA ALA A 79 -30.47 -4.68 -1.34
C ALA A 79 -30.60 -5.97 -0.50
N ALA A 80 -30.81 -5.85 0.82
CA ALA A 80 -31.05 -6.99 1.69
C ALA A 80 -32.37 -7.70 1.36
N GLN A 81 -33.42 -6.93 1.06
CA GLN A 81 -34.72 -7.49 0.64
C GLN A 81 -34.64 -8.17 -0.72
N ALA A 82 -33.95 -7.56 -1.70
CA ALA A 82 -33.71 -8.17 -3.00
C ALA A 82 -32.92 -9.47 -2.86
N PHE A 83 -31.84 -9.44 -2.10
CA PHE A 83 -31.00 -10.62 -1.85
C PHE A 83 -31.76 -11.74 -1.13
N ALA A 84 -32.64 -11.40 -0.16
CA ALA A 84 -33.47 -12.38 0.54
C ALA A 84 -34.44 -13.09 -0.42
N ARG A 85 -35.02 -12.34 -1.37
CA ARG A 85 -35.92 -12.90 -2.41
C ARG A 85 -35.18 -13.78 -3.41
N GLU A 86 -34.01 -13.33 -3.90
CA GLU A 86 -33.19 -14.06 -4.86
C GLU A 86 -32.69 -15.39 -4.31
N GLU A 87 -32.27 -15.41 -3.04
CA GLU A 87 -31.72 -16.60 -2.37
C GLU A 87 -32.78 -17.45 -1.65
N GLY A 88 -34.06 -17.05 -1.68
CA GLY A 88 -35.16 -17.78 -1.03
C GLY A 88 -35.02 -17.86 0.50
N MET A 89 -34.39 -16.85 1.15
CA MET A 89 -34.15 -16.86 2.58
C MET A 89 -35.00 -15.85 3.34
N PRO A 90 -35.29 -16.07 4.66
CA PRO A 90 -35.96 -15.09 5.51
C PRO A 90 -35.19 -13.76 5.55
N ARG A 91 -35.94 -12.66 5.62
CA ARG A 91 -35.41 -11.28 5.71
C ARG A 91 -34.45 -11.11 6.89
N GLU A 92 -34.76 -11.72 8.02
CA GLU A 92 -33.98 -11.66 9.25
C GLU A 92 -32.57 -12.26 9.03
N VAL A 93 -32.48 -13.33 8.26
CA VAL A 93 -31.21 -13.97 7.93
C VAL A 93 -30.36 -13.07 7.00
N ALA A 94 -30.99 -12.40 6.02
CA ALA A 94 -30.32 -11.43 5.17
C ALA A 94 -29.82 -10.23 5.99
N MET A 95 -30.65 -9.71 6.91
CA MET A 95 -30.28 -8.62 7.81
C MET A 95 -29.14 -8.99 8.77
N ALA A 96 -29.13 -10.20 9.32
CA ALA A 96 -28.01 -10.69 10.12
C ALA A 96 -26.69 -10.78 9.31
N ARG A 97 -26.78 -11.07 8.01
CA ARG A 97 -25.60 -11.00 7.10
C ARG A 97 -25.15 -9.56 6.88
N VAL A 98 -26.08 -8.61 6.68
CA VAL A 98 -25.77 -7.17 6.56
C VAL A 98 -25.04 -6.69 7.81
N GLU A 99 -25.54 -6.99 9.00
CA GLU A 99 -24.92 -6.59 10.26
C GLU A 99 -23.50 -7.18 10.41
N ARG A 100 -23.32 -8.44 10.02
CA ARG A 100 -21.99 -9.09 10.00
C ARG A 100 -21.03 -8.36 9.04
N TYR A 101 -21.51 -8.00 7.84
CA TYR A 101 -20.70 -7.27 6.86
C TYR A 101 -20.40 -5.85 7.34
N ALA A 102 -21.37 -5.15 7.93
CA ALA A 102 -21.16 -3.82 8.50
C ALA A 102 -20.10 -3.84 9.63
N ARG A 103 -20.17 -4.81 10.55
CA ARG A 103 -19.16 -5.01 11.60
C ARG A 103 -17.77 -5.34 11.06
N GLU A 104 -17.69 -6.02 9.91
CA GLU A 104 -16.43 -6.32 9.24
C GLU A 104 -15.84 -5.07 8.60
N ILE A 105 -16.67 -4.30 7.88
CA ILE A 105 -16.24 -3.16 7.06
C ILE A 105 -15.95 -1.93 7.92
N VAL A 106 -16.87 -1.55 8.81
CA VAL A 106 -16.75 -0.30 9.57
C VAL A 106 -15.52 -0.32 10.50
N PRO A 107 -14.62 0.67 10.42
CA PRO A 107 -13.49 0.78 11.33
C PRO A 107 -13.92 1.14 12.75
N ALA A 108 -13.18 0.66 13.73
CA ALA A 108 -13.33 1.04 15.12
C ALA A 108 -12.32 2.14 15.49
N PHE A 109 -12.35 3.26 14.75
CA PHE A 109 -11.37 4.32 14.87
C PHE A 109 -11.27 4.85 16.31
N ASN A 110 -10.02 4.96 16.78
CA ASN A 110 -9.71 5.53 18.08
C ASN A 110 -8.60 6.59 17.89
N ALA A 111 -8.99 7.87 17.98
CA ALA A 111 -8.08 8.99 17.76
C ALA A 111 -6.87 8.98 18.69
N TYR A 112 -7.05 8.64 19.98
CA TYR A 112 -5.93 8.54 20.93
C TYR A 112 -4.94 7.45 20.50
N PHE A 113 -5.47 6.28 20.13
CA PHE A 113 -4.65 5.16 19.69
C PHE A 113 -3.92 5.48 18.38
N TYR A 114 -4.63 6.11 17.42
CA TYR A 114 -4.06 6.52 16.13
C TYR A 114 -2.88 7.48 16.30
N PHE A 115 -3.09 8.61 17.00
CA PHE A 115 -2.09 9.66 17.10
C PHE A 115 -0.97 9.37 18.10
N ARG A 116 -1.20 8.53 19.10
CA ARG A 116 -0.18 8.24 20.11
C ARG A 116 0.57 6.95 19.83
N LEU A 117 -0.13 5.84 19.72
CA LEU A 117 0.51 4.52 19.52
C LEU A 117 0.74 4.23 18.03
N GLY A 118 -0.30 4.38 17.21
CA GLY A 118 -0.23 4.07 15.77
C GLY A 118 0.82 4.92 15.06
N TYR A 119 0.82 6.22 15.29
CA TYR A 119 1.82 7.13 14.73
C TYR A 119 3.24 6.80 15.23
N TRP A 120 3.41 6.59 16.56
CA TRP A 120 4.70 6.25 17.13
C TRP A 120 5.25 4.92 16.57
N VAL A 121 4.41 3.88 16.49
CA VAL A 121 4.78 2.59 15.90
C VAL A 121 5.14 2.75 14.42
N SER A 122 4.28 3.42 13.64
CA SER A 122 4.53 3.64 12.21
C SER A 122 5.82 4.40 11.97
N ARG A 123 6.05 5.47 12.73
CA ARG A 123 7.28 6.28 12.67
C ARG A 123 8.51 5.49 13.06
N SER A 124 8.44 4.73 14.17
CA SER A 124 9.56 3.94 14.67
C SER A 124 9.91 2.84 13.68
N LEU A 125 8.91 2.09 13.20
CA LEU A 125 9.11 1.01 12.24
C LEU A 125 9.68 1.55 10.92
N ALA A 126 9.08 2.62 10.38
CA ALA A 126 9.58 3.25 9.16
C ALA A 126 11.03 3.71 9.29
N ARG A 127 11.39 4.37 10.41
CA ARG A 127 12.76 4.88 10.65
C ARG A 127 13.78 3.80 10.98
N VAL A 128 13.35 2.73 11.63
CA VAL A 128 14.20 1.57 11.87
C VAL A 128 14.52 0.91 10.53
N LEU A 129 13.54 0.59 9.73
CA LEU A 129 13.73 -0.14 8.49
C LEU A 129 14.35 0.71 7.37
N TYR A 130 13.91 1.97 7.22
CA TYR A 130 14.25 2.82 6.08
C TYR A 130 14.79 4.19 6.48
N ARG A 131 15.50 4.81 5.54
CA ARG A 131 15.73 6.25 5.51
C ARG A 131 14.58 6.88 4.74
N VAL A 132 13.48 7.22 5.45
CA VAL A 132 12.29 7.81 4.81
C VAL A 132 12.60 9.22 4.33
N ARG A 133 12.24 9.51 3.08
CA ARG A 133 12.43 10.82 2.44
C ARG A 133 11.18 11.22 1.67
N VAL A 134 10.93 12.50 1.62
CA VAL A 134 10.00 13.10 0.66
C VAL A 134 10.80 13.33 -0.62
N GLY A 135 10.29 12.79 -1.73
CA GLY A 135 10.85 13.03 -3.05
C GLY A 135 10.36 14.38 -3.59
N TRP A 136 9.37 14.35 -4.45
CA TRP A 136 8.75 15.56 -4.97
C TRP A 136 7.46 15.89 -4.19
N LEU A 137 7.18 17.19 -4.02
CA LEU A 137 6.01 17.68 -3.30
C LEU A 137 5.55 18.99 -3.95
N ASP A 138 4.33 18.99 -4.48
CA ASP A 138 3.66 20.23 -4.92
C ASP A 138 3.02 20.93 -3.72
N GLU A 139 3.84 21.68 -2.96
CA GLU A 139 3.39 22.33 -1.72
C GLU A 139 2.29 23.35 -1.97
N ALA A 140 2.40 24.12 -3.06
CA ALA A 140 1.45 25.18 -3.39
C ALA A 140 0.08 24.60 -3.73
N ALA A 141 0.03 23.59 -4.62
CA ALA A 141 -1.20 22.94 -5.01
C ALA A 141 -1.85 22.17 -3.82
N LEU A 142 -1.04 21.52 -2.97
CA LEU A 142 -1.55 20.83 -1.78
C LEU A 142 -2.08 21.81 -0.72
N ALA A 143 -1.48 22.99 -0.60
CA ALA A 143 -1.95 24.04 0.33
C ALA A 143 -3.24 24.70 -0.16
N ALA A 144 -3.47 24.72 -1.48
CA ALA A 144 -4.66 25.28 -2.10
C ALA A 144 -5.90 24.37 -1.98
N VAL A 145 -5.76 23.10 -1.58
CA VAL A 145 -6.90 22.17 -1.41
C VAL A 145 -7.83 22.70 -0.31
N PRO A 146 -9.11 22.93 -0.62
CA PRO A 146 -10.08 23.44 0.36
C PRO A 146 -10.23 22.47 1.53
N ARG A 147 -10.29 23.00 2.75
CA ARG A 147 -10.36 22.18 3.99
C ARG A 147 -11.62 21.33 4.06
N GLU A 148 -12.70 21.76 3.44
CA GLU A 148 -13.99 21.07 3.39
C GLU A 148 -13.97 19.88 2.45
N SER A 149 -13.02 19.80 1.53
CA SER A 149 -12.92 18.72 0.54
C SER A 149 -12.69 17.35 1.19
N SER A 150 -13.16 16.33 0.49
CA SER A 150 -12.87 14.92 0.81
C SER A 150 -11.58 14.53 0.12
N VAL A 151 -10.47 14.51 0.86
CA VAL A 151 -9.16 14.20 0.29
C VAL A 151 -8.97 12.68 0.18
N VAL A 152 -8.62 12.21 -1.01
CA VAL A 152 -8.34 10.80 -1.30
C VAL A 152 -6.92 10.67 -1.81
N PHE A 153 -6.03 10.08 -1.01
CA PHE A 153 -4.66 9.74 -1.42
C PHE A 153 -4.70 8.48 -2.29
N VAL A 154 -4.30 8.62 -3.54
CA VAL A 154 -4.26 7.52 -4.52
C VAL A 154 -2.81 7.09 -4.68
N ILE A 155 -2.47 5.88 -4.23
CA ILE A 155 -1.10 5.45 -3.97
C ILE A 155 -0.77 4.20 -4.79
N ASN A 156 0.38 4.16 -5.48
CA ASN A 156 0.88 2.91 -6.05
C ASN A 156 1.22 1.91 -4.95
N HIS A 157 1.20 0.60 -5.25
CA HIS A 157 1.30 -0.42 -4.19
C HIS A 157 2.49 -1.34 -4.37
N ARG A 158 3.59 -1.04 -3.68
CA ARG A 158 4.84 -1.79 -3.75
C ARG A 158 5.11 -2.67 -2.53
N SER A 159 4.68 -2.22 -1.35
CA SER A 159 4.94 -2.91 -0.08
C SER A 159 3.78 -2.71 0.90
N ASN A 160 3.61 -3.64 1.83
CA ASN A 160 2.71 -3.42 2.96
C ASN A 160 3.16 -2.25 3.85
N MET A 161 4.39 -1.74 3.66
CA MET A 161 4.89 -0.54 4.32
C MET A 161 4.36 0.76 3.74
N ASP A 162 3.79 0.76 2.52
CA ASP A 162 3.34 1.98 1.82
C ASP A 162 2.37 2.79 2.67
N TYR A 163 1.38 2.12 3.26
CA TYR A 163 0.43 2.78 4.13
C TYR A 163 1.11 3.43 5.34
N LEU A 164 2.02 2.71 6.01
CA LEU A 164 2.72 3.22 7.19
C LEU A 164 3.58 4.45 6.86
N LEU A 165 4.21 4.46 5.69
CA LEU A 165 5.00 5.60 5.20
C LEU A 165 4.12 6.80 4.89
N VAL A 166 3.04 6.60 4.12
CA VAL A 166 2.12 7.68 3.77
C VAL A 166 1.40 8.18 5.01
N ALA A 167 0.91 7.29 5.89
CA ALA A 167 0.31 7.68 7.15
C ALA A 167 1.30 8.46 8.05
N HIS A 168 2.56 8.07 8.09
CA HIS A 168 3.60 8.80 8.85
C HIS A 168 3.83 10.22 8.31
N LEU A 169 3.89 10.38 6.98
CA LEU A 169 4.13 11.67 6.34
C LEU A 169 2.87 12.55 6.32
N ALA A 170 1.70 11.96 6.12
CA ALA A 170 0.42 12.67 6.12
C ALA A 170 -0.14 12.93 7.53
N ALA A 171 0.37 12.25 8.57
CA ALA A 171 -0.15 12.35 9.94
C ALA A 171 -0.09 13.76 10.55
N SER A 172 0.76 14.64 9.99
CA SER A 172 0.77 16.06 10.34
C SER A 172 -0.43 16.84 9.79
N ARG A 173 -1.19 16.24 8.84
CA ARG A 173 -2.28 16.92 8.11
C ARG A 173 -3.62 16.19 8.14
N ALA A 174 -3.66 14.88 8.35
CA ALA A 174 -4.91 14.10 8.31
C ALA A 174 -4.83 12.76 9.05
N ALA A 175 -5.99 12.30 9.58
CA ALA A 175 -6.18 10.94 10.05
C ALA A 175 -6.76 10.10 8.91
N LEU A 176 -5.95 9.25 8.31
CA LEU A 176 -6.32 8.50 7.12
C LEU A 176 -7.21 7.29 7.44
N SER A 177 -8.30 7.13 6.68
CA SER A 177 -9.03 5.87 6.57
C SER A 177 -8.58 5.12 5.30
N TYR A 178 -8.40 3.80 5.36
CA TYR A 178 -7.81 3.06 4.24
C TYR A 178 -8.32 1.64 4.11
N ALA A 179 -8.34 1.16 2.87
CA ALA A 179 -8.77 -0.18 2.52
C ALA A 179 -7.67 -1.21 2.78
N VAL A 180 -7.97 -2.23 3.56
CA VAL A 180 -7.05 -3.35 3.86
C VAL A 180 -7.65 -4.66 3.37
N GLY A 181 -6.80 -5.51 2.76
CA GLY A 181 -7.22 -6.82 2.31
C GLY A 181 -7.40 -7.84 3.44
N GLU A 182 -8.03 -8.97 3.12
CA GLU A 182 -8.36 -10.05 4.07
C GLU A 182 -7.13 -10.66 4.79
N TRP A 183 -5.94 -10.51 4.23
CA TRP A 183 -4.70 -11.07 4.80
C TRP A 183 -4.39 -10.53 6.20
N ALA A 184 -4.81 -9.30 6.48
CA ALA A 184 -4.57 -8.64 7.76
C ALA A 184 -5.61 -8.97 8.84
N ARG A 185 -6.56 -9.86 8.57
CA ARG A 185 -7.59 -10.32 9.52
C ARG A 185 -7.05 -11.41 10.45
N ILE A 186 -5.99 -11.07 11.18
CA ILE A 186 -5.35 -11.94 12.17
C ILE A 186 -5.29 -11.17 13.48
N TRP A 187 -5.79 -11.78 14.55
CA TRP A 187 -5.67 -11.18 15.88
C TRP A 187 -4.18 -11.18 16.32
N PRO A 188 -3.63 -10.09 16.91
CA PRO A 188 -4.25 -8.80 17.27
C PRO A 188 -4.20 -7.73 16.16
N LEU A 189 -3.60 -8.03 15.00
CA LEU A 189 -3.38 -7.09 13.90
C LEU A 189 -4.69 -6.47 13.37
N GLU A 190 -5.75 -7.26 13.25
CA GLU A 190 -7.07 -6.77 12.82
C GLU A 190 -7.59 -5.64 13.73
N SER A 191 -7.53 -5.85 15.05
CA SER A 191 -7.99 -4.87 16.03
C SER A 191 -7.15 -3.60 16.01
N LEU A 192 -5.83 -3.75 15.84
CA LEU A 192 -4.88 -2.65 15.70
C LEU A 192 -5.20 -1.81 14.47
N LEU A 193 -5.34 -2.42 13.31
CA LEU A 193 -5.62 -1.73 12.05
C LEU A 193 -7.00 -1.05 12.06
N LYS A 194 -8.04 -1.71 12.60
CA LYS A 194 -9.37 -1.09 12.78
C LYS A 194 -9.31 0.15 13.66
N SER A 195 -8.54 0.12 14.74
CA SER A 195 -8.38 1.27 15.63
C SER A 195 -7.61 2.43 14.97
N MET A 196 -6.82 2.12 13.94
CA MET A 196 -6.12 3.09 13.10
C MET A 196 -6.93 3.57 11.89
N GLY A 197 -8.23 3.24 11.78
CA GLY A 197 -9.10 3.72 10.71
C GLY A 197 -9.16 2.81 9.48
N ALA A 198 -8.56 1.61 9.54
CA ALA A 198 -8.65 0.66 8.45
C ALA A 198 -10.05 0.05 8.32
N TYR A 199 -10.56 -0.04 7.10
CA TYR A 199 -11.73 -0.84 6.75
C TYR A 199 -11.33 -2.03 5.89
N PHE A 200 -11.98 -3.18 6.14
CA PHE A 200 -11.59 -4.42 5.47
C PHE A 200 -12.35 -4.64 4.18
N VAL A 201 -11.63 -5.02 3.12
CA VAL A 201 -12.19 -5.27 1.79
C VAL A 201 -11.91 -6.70 1.36
N ARG A 202 -12.99 -7.42 0.99
CA ARG A 202 -12.88 -8.73 0.34
C ARG A 202 -12.64 -8.54 -1.15
N ARG A 203 -11.38 -8.66 -1.57
CA ARG A 203 -10.95 -8.38 -2.95
C ARG A 203 -11.64 -9.22 -4.03
N ARG A 204 -12.08 -10.43 -3.70
CA ARG A 204 -12.71 -11.38 -4.64
C ARG A 204 -14.16 -11.69 -4.30
N SER A 205 -14.82 -10.85 -3.51
CA SER A 205 -16.23 -11.10 -3.18
C SER A 205 -17.13 -10.93 -4.40
N ARG A 206 -17.80 -12.01 -4.77
CA ARG A 206 -18.88 -12.00 -5.78
C ARG A 206 -20.24 -11.69 -5.17
N ASN A 207 -20.34 -11.65 -3.83
CA ASN A 207 -21.59 -11.42 -3.13
C ASN A 207 -22.09 -9.98 -3.32
N ALA A 208 -23.23 -9.81 -3.96
CA ALA A 208 -23.82 -8.51 -4.30
C ALA A 208 -24.16 -7.71 -3.05
N LEU A 209 -24.71 -8.37 -2.01
CA LEU A 209 -25.06 -7.73 -0.75
C LEU A 209 -23.82 -7.17 -0.03
N TYR A 210 -22.72 -7.93 0.04
CA TYR A 210 -21.46 -7.44 0.60
C TYR A 210 -20.95 -6.19 -0.12
N ARG A 211 -20.96 -6.24 -1.47
CA ARG A 211 -20.50 -5.10 -2.29
C ARG A 211 -21.36 -3.87 -2.05
N ARG A 212 -22.67 -4.03 -1.88
CA ARG A 212 -23.57 -2.90 -1.61
C ARG A 212 -23.33 -2.29 -0.24
N VAL A 213 -23.10 -3.10 0.81
CA VAL A 213 -22.75 -2.60 2.15
C VAL A 213 -21.42 -1.83 2.10
N LEU A 214 -20.42 -2.35 1.40
CA LEU A 214 -19.12 -1.67 1.23
C LEU A 214 -19.27 -0.36 0.44
N GLU A 215 -20.00 -0.37 -0.66
CA GLU A 215 -20.30 0.82 -1.47
C GLU A 215 -20.90 1.94 -0.62
N ARG A 216 -21.93 1.62 0.15
CA ARG A 216 -22.60 2.61 1.01
C ARG A 216 -21.67 3.16 2.09
N TYR A 217 -20.85 2.31 2.71
CA TYR A 217 -19.87 2.77 3.69
C TYR A 217 -18.88 3.77 3.06
N VAL A 218 -18.32 3.44 1.89
CA VAL A 218 -17.37 4.33 1.19
C VAL A 218 -18.04 5.65 0.81
N GLN A 219 -19.28 5.62 0.28
CA GLN A 219 -20.04 6.82 -0.04
C GLN A 219 -20.29 7.70 1.19
N MET A 220 -20.73 7.11 2.31
CA MET A 220 -20.95 7.84 3.57
C MET A 220 -19.66 8.48 4.09
N ALA A 221 -18.54 7.76 4.05
CA ALA A 221 -17.24 8.28 4.48
C ALA A 221 -16.77 9.44 3.57
N THR A 222 -16.92 9.28 2.24
CA THR A 222 -16.57 10.32 1.26
C THR A 222 -17.45 11.56 1.44
N ALA A 223 -18.77 11.41 1.54
CA ALA A 223 -19.69 12.51 1.78
C ALA A 223 -19.43 13.25 3.11
N ALA A 224 -18.97 12.53 4.13
CA ALA A 224 -18.60 13.10 5.42
C ALA A 224 -17.22 13.80 5.43
N GLY A 225 -16.49 13.82 4.31
CA GLY A 225 -15.17 14.46 4.21
C GLY A 225 -14.04 13.69 4.88
N VAL A 226 -14.20 12.39 5.11
CA VAL A 226 -13.16 11.56 5.72
C VAL A 226 -11.97 11.46 4.77
N PRO A 227 -10.73 11.82 5.19
CA PRO A 227 -9.55 11.59 4.39
C PRO A 227 -9.31 10.09 4.20
N GLN A 228 -9.17 9.66 2.95
CA GLN A 228 -9.03 8.26 2.60
C GLN A 228 -7.71 7.98 1.87
N ALA A 229 -7.24 6.74 1.93
CA ALA A 229 -6.12 6.27 1.14
C ALA A 229 -6.54 5.01 0.37
N VAL A 230 -6.31 4.99 -0.92
CA VAL A 230 -6.65 3.88 -1.81
C VAL A 230 -5.46 3.46 -2.65
N PHE A 231 -5.37 2.15 -2.90
CA PHE A 231 -4.37 1.56 -3.78
C PHE A 231 -5.11 1.06 -5.04
N PRO A 232 -5.10 1.82 -6.13
CA PRO A 232 -5.88 1.49 -7.32
C PRO A 232 -5.48 0.15 -7.93
N GLU A 233 -4.22 -0.24 -7.85
CA GLU A 233 -3.74 -1.55 -8.32
C GLU A 233 -4.42 -2.74 -7.63
N GLY A 234 -4.98 -2.53 -6.43
CA GLY A 234 -5.70 -3.54 -5.66
C GLY A 234 -4.85 -4.72 -5.18
N GLY A 235 -3.53 -4.65 -5.29
CA GLY A 235 -2.56 -5.62 -4.83
C GLY A 235 -1.15 -5.08 -4.96
N LEU A 236 -0.18 -5.75 -4.31
CA LEU A 236 1.23 -5.41 -4.46
C LEU A 236 1.70 -5.69 -5.89
N SER A 237 2.53 -4.79 -6.44
CA SER A 237 3.22 -5.03 -7.71
C SER A 237 4.12 -6.27 -7.59
N ARG A 238 4.01 -7.20 -8.56
CA ARG A 238 4.75 -8.46 -8.55
C ARG A 238 6.05 -8.40 -9.34
N ASP A 239 6.09 -7.56 -10.35
CA ASP A 239 7.20 -7.39 -11.28
C ASP A 239 7.90 -6.02 -11.15
N GLY A 240 7.44 -5.18 -10.22
CA GLY A 240 7.95 -3.85 -9.99
C GLY A 240 7.33 -2.76 -10.86
N ARG A 241 6.52 -3.09 -11.86
CA ARG A 241 5.84 -2.12 -12.72
C ARG A 241 4.61 -1.53 -12.03
N LEU A 242 4.19 -0.37 -12.52
CA LEU A 242 2.91 0.22 -12.15
C LEU A 242 1.78 -0.60 -12.80
N GLY A 243 0.87 -1.14 -11.98
CA GLY A 243 -0.19 -2.02 -12.42
C GLY A 243 -1.41 -1.27 -12.95
N ALA A 244 -2.27 -1.95 -13.71
CA ALA A 244 -3.52 -1.40 -14.18
C ALA A 244 -4.51 -1.14 -13.01
N PRO A 245 -5.28 -0.04 -13.03
CA PRO A 245 -6.19 0.32 -11.95
C PRO A 245 -7.42 -0.58 -11.90
N LYS A 246 -7.88 -0.88 -10.68
CA LYS A 246 -9.16 -1.52 -10.39
C LYS A 246 -10.17 -0.46 -9.95
N LEU A 247 -11.23 -0.34 -10.68
CA LEU A 247 -12.17 0.78 -10.59
C LEU A 247 -13.11 0.75 -9.38
N GLY A 248 -13.29 -0.40 -8.71
CA GLY A 248 -14.39 -0.60 -7.76
C GLY A 248 -14.49 0.42 -6.63
N LEU A 249 -13.38 0.76 -5.94
CA LEU A 249 -13.42 1.76 -4.86
C LEU A 249 -13.58 3.18 -5.41
N LEU A 250 -12.94 3.49 -6.54
CA LEU A 250 -13.10 4.78 -7.20
C LEU A 250 -14.55 4.97 -7.68
N ASP A 251 -15.17 3.94 -8.29
CA ASP A 251 -16.58 3.98 -8.68
C ASP A 251 -17.50 4.26 -7.49
N TYR A 252 -17.23 3.67 -6.32
CA TYR A 252 -18.04 3.94 -5.13
C TYR A 252 -17.95 5.39 -4.66
N MET A 253 -16.80 6.04 -4.80
CA MET A 253 -16.60 7.45 -4.45
C MET A 253 -17.24 8.38 -5.47
N VAL A 254 -17.10 8.08 -6.76
CA VAL A 254 -17.59 8.90 -7.88
C VAL A 254 -19.11 8.79 -8.04
N LYS A 255 -19.70 7.61 -7.86
CA LYS A 255 -21.12 7.32 -8.12
C LYS A 255 -22.11 8.26 -7.41
N ALA A 256 -21.80 8.64 -6.18
CA ALA A 256 -22.66 9.51 -5.38
C ALA A 256 -22.20 10.98 -5.39
N PHE A 257 -21.17 11.30 -6.14
CA PHE A 257 -20.61 12.64 -6.18
C PHE A 257 -21.53 13.61 -6.91
N ASP A 258 -21.81 14.75 -6.27
CA ASP A 258 -22.52 15.86 -6.88
C ASP A 258 -21.54 16.95 -7.31
N PRO A 259 -21.34 17.16 -8.64
CA PRO A 259 -20.43 18.18 -9.13
C PRO A 259 -20.83 19.62 -8.77
N ARG A 260 -22.10 19.84 -8.38
CA ARG A 260 -22.65 21.14 -7.94
C ARG A 260 -22.78 21.24 -6.42
N GLY A 261 -22.38 20.17 -5.70
CA GLY A 261 -22.45 20.11 -4.24
C GLY A 261 -21.40 21.00 -3.58
N GLU A 262 -21.60 21.26 -2.30
CA GLU A 262 -20.70 22.10 -1.49
C GLU A 262 -19.33 21.45 -1.23
N ARG A 263 -19.23 20.12 -1.35
CA ARG A 263 -18.02 19.36 -1.01
C ARG A 263 -17.43 18.70 -2.23
N ASP A 264 -16.21 19.08 -2.55
CA ASP A 264 -15.42 18.42 -3.59
C ASP A 264 -14.74 17.14 -3.08
N VAL A 265 -14.42 16.23 -3.99
CA VAL A 265 -13.52 15.10 -3.80
C VAL A 265 -12.22 15.39 -4.50
N VAL A 266 -11.15 15.54 -3.72
CA VAL A 266 -9.83 15.86 -4.26
C VAL A 266 -8.92 14.64 -4.16
N PHE A 267 -8.51 14.14 -5.32
CA PHE A 267 -7.56 13.04 -5.42
C PHE A 267 -6.13 13.58 -5.39
N VAL A 268 -5.32 13.07 -4.46
CA VAL A 268 -3.89 13.39 -4.36
C VAL A 268 -3.09 12.19 -4.84
N PRO A 269 -2.46 12.25 -6.02
CA PRO A 269 -1.56 11.21 -6.49
C PRO A 269 -0.36 11.09 -5.55
N VAL A 270 -0.06 9.87 -5.11
CA VAL A 270 1.09 9.59 -4.23
C VAL A 270 1.90 8.46 -4.82
N ALA A 271 3.19 8.68 -4.97
CA ALA A 271 4.11 7.67 -5.47
C ALA A 271 5.11 7.26 -4.40
N VAL A 272 5.31 5.94 -4.27
CA VAL A 272 6.25 5.36 -3.32
C VAL A 272 7.24 4.47 -4.07
N ASN A 273 8.53 4.62 -3.78
CA ASN A 273 9.57 3.75 -4.28
C ASN A 273 10.63 3.46 -3.20
N TYR A 274 11.33 2.33 -3.33
CA TYR A 274 12.22 1.78 -2.33
C TYR A 274 13.54 1.28 -2.92
N ASP A 275 14.63 1.45 -2.17
CA ASP A 275 15.88 0.73 -2.43
C ASP A 275 15.75 -0.78 -2.14
N ARG A 276 14.88 -1.15 -1.20
CA ARG A 276 14.55 -2.54 -0.90
C ARG A 276 13.09 -2.67 -0.47
N VAL A 277 12.32 -3.45 -1.20
CA VAL A 277 10.96 -3.84 -0.81
C VAL A 277 11.03 -5.00 0.18
N LEU A 278 10.20 -4.97 1.21
CA LEU A 278 10.20 -5.97 2.28
C LEU A 278 9.84 -7.38 1.76
N GLU A 279 8.91 -7.42 0.81
CA GLU A 279 8.28 -8.63 0.28
C GLU A 279 8.81 -9.07 -1.09
N ASP A 280 9.82 -8.42 -1.65
CA ASP A 280 10.26 -8.61 -3.04
C ASP A 280 10.49 -10.08 -3.45
N ARG A 281 11.24 -10.85 -2.67
CA ARG A 281 11.48 -12.27 -2.96
C ARG A 281 10.20 -13.12 -2.91
N THR A 282 9.24 -12.74 -2.05
CA THR A 282 7.96 -13.45 -1.92
C THR A 282 7.04 -13.12 -3.10
N LEU A 283 7.08 -11.87 -3.56
CA LEU A 283 6.28 -11.40 -4.69
C LEU A 283 6.71 -12.05 -6.00
N LEU A 284 8.03 -12.22 -6.20
CA LEU A 284 8.61 -12.85 -7.38
C LEU A 284 8.30 -14.36 -7.47
N LEU A 285 8.10 -15.05 -6.34
CA LEU A 285 7.71 -16.46 -6.34
C LEU A 285 6.30 -16.70 -6.92
N ASP A 286 5.47 -15.69 -6.99
CA ASP A 286 4.11 -15.74 -7.53
C ASP A 286 4.04 -15.38 -9.04
N VAL A 287 5.16 -15.00 -9.68
CA VAL A 287 5.22 -14.70 -11.11
C VAL A 287 5.44 -16.00 -11.86
N PRO A 288 4.57 -16.36 -12.87
CA PRO A 288 4.88 -17.46 -13.77
C PRO A 288 6.19 -17.16 -14.50
N VAL A 289 7.13 -18.09 -14.49
CA VAL A 289 8.33 -18.00 -15.33
C VAL A 289 7.85 -18.11 -16.77
N GLU A 290 7.80 -16.99 -17.49
CA GLU A 290 7.69 -17.04 -18.95
C GLU A 290 8.94 -17.75 -19.46
N ALA A 291 8.72 -18.84 -20.19
CA ALA A 291 9.80 -19.54 -20.87
C ALA A 291 10.56 -18.54 -21.76
N PRO A 292 11.92 -18.60 -21.84
CA PRO A 292 12.68 -17.73 -22.72
C PRO A 292 12.09 -17.82 -24.11
N LEU A 293 11.78 -16.68 -24.72
CA LEU A 293 11.45 -16.59 -26.14
C LEU A 293 12.57 -17.32 -26.91
N ALA A 294 12.25 -18.53 -27.39
CA ALA A 294 13.14 -19.25 -28.28
C ALA A 294 13.34 -18.36 -29.51
N ALA A 295 14.62 -18.02 -29.75
CA ALA A 295 15.02 -17.34 -30.96
C ALA A 295 14.52 -18.13 -32.17
N ASP A 296 13.90 -17.45 -33.12
CA ASP A 296 13.47 -17.94 -34.41
C ASP A 296 14.49 -18.93 -35.01
N ALA A 297 14.08 -20.19 -35.12
CA ALA A 297 14.64 -21.12 -36.07
C ALA A 297 13.46 -21.65 -36.89
N GLY A 298 13.49 -21.28 -38.15
CA GLY A 298 12.42 -21.43 -39.09
C GLY A 298 12.00 -22.88 -39.46
N THR A 299 10.85 -22.92 -40.09
CA THR A 299 10.31 -23.94 -41.01
C THR A 299 10.03 -25.34 -40.48
N GLY A 300 8.77 -25.70 -40.44
CA GLY A 300 8.31 -27.09 -40.32
C GLY A 300 6.86 -27.22 -39.93
N ASN A 301 6.02 -27.34 -40.92
CA ASN A 301 4.57 -27.56 -40.86
C ASN A 301 4.30 -28.99 -40.35
N GLU A 302 3.81 -29.19 -39.15
CA GLU A 302 3.09 -30.40 -38.78
C GLU A 302 2.11 -30.13 -37.65
N LYS A 303 0.82 -30.38 -37.93
CA LYS A 303 -0.27 -30.35 -36.98
C LYS A 303 -0.14 -31.53 -36.02
N SER A 304 0.15 -31.29 -34.77
CA SER A 304 0.01 -32.26 -33.68
C SER A 304 -0.95 -31.70 -32.64
N GLU A 305 -2.01 -32.47 -32.36
CA GLU A 305 -2.99 -32.18 -31.29
C GLU A 305 -2.33 -32.12 -29.93
N PRO A 306 -2.81 -31.25 -28.99
CA PRO A 306 -2.20 -31.17 -27.64
C PRO A 306 -2.62 -32.36 -26.79
N SER A 307 -1.65 -33.19 -26.41
CA SER A 307 -1.77 -34.27 -25.44
C SER A 307 -2.09 -33.67 -24.04
N LYS A 308 -3.07 -34.27 -23.37
CA LYS A 308 -3.62 -33.84 -22.09
C LYS A 308 -2.76 -34.18 -20.84
N ASP A 309 -1.57 -34.67 -20.99
CA ASP A 309 -0.75 -35.11 -19.88
C ASP A 309 0.63 -34.44 -19.92
N GLY A 310 0.87 -33.49 -18.99
CA GLY A 310 2.23 -33.03 -18.75
C GLY A 310 2.44 -31.54 -18.47
N ALA A 311 1.62 -30.90 -17.66
CA ALA A 311 1.98 -29.63 -17.02
C ALA A 311 1.59 -29.65 -15.55
N VAL A 312 2.35 -30.39 -14.74
CA VAL A 312 2.33 -30.22 -13.30
C VAL A 312 3.08 -28.92 -12.98
N ALA A 313 2.40 -27.80 -13.18
CA ALA A 313 2.79 -26.56 -12.56
C ALA A 313 2.64 -26.79 -11.05
N THR A 314 3.75 -26.95 -10.35
CA THR A 314 3.82 -26.98 -8.90
C THR A 314 3.28 -25.65 -8.34
N GLN A 315 1.96 -25.55 -8.23
CA GLN A 315 1.28 -24.52 -7.47
C GLN A 315 1.70 -24.70 -6.02
N ARG A 316 2.78 -24.01 -5.61
CA ARG A 316 3.14 -23.91 -4.18
C ARG A 316 1.94 -23.32 -3.46
N ARG A 317 1.23 -24.16 -2.71
CA ARG A 317 0.09 -23.81 -1.85
C ARG A 317 0.46 -22.58 -1.02
N ARG A 318 -0.36 -21.54 -1.10
CA ARG A 318 -0.25 -20.38 -0.18
C ARG A 318 -0.24 -20.91 1.25
N PRO A 319 0.70 -20.44 2.09
CA PRO A 319 0.73 -20.85 3.48
C PRO A 319 -0.61 -20.47 4.13
N GLY A 320 -1.24 -21.41 4.83
CA GLY A 320 -2.43 -21.16 5.62
C GLY A 320 -2.15 -20.10 6.69
N LYS A 321 -3.19 -19.60 7.38
CA LYS A 321 -3.06 -18.55 8.42
C LYS A 321 -1.95 -18.83 9.44
N VAL A 322 -1.76 -20.08 9.83
CA VAL A 322 -0.67 -20.52 10.73
C VAL A 322 0.69 -20.33 10.07
N GLY A 323 0.84 -20.68 8.78
CA GLY A 323 2.09 -20.46 8.05
C GLY A 323 2.45 -18.98 7.85
N ALA A 324 1.46 -18.09 7.73
CA ALA A 324 1.70 -16.64 7.66
C ALA A 324 2.22 -16.09 9.00
N VAL A 325 1.66 -16.53 10.13
CA VAL A 325 2.11 -16.13 11.48
C VAL A 325 3.51 -16.64 11.76
N THR A 326 3.80 -17.91 11.43
CA THR A 326 5.14 -18.49 11.63
C THR A 326 6.19 -17.81 10.75
N ASN A 327 5.86 -17.44 9.51
CA ASN A 327 6.77 -16.70 8.64
C ASN A 327 7.02 -15.29 9.15
N LEU A 328 6.00 -14.59 9.65
CA LEU A 328 6.16 -13.29 10.29
C LEU A 328 7.01 -13.37 11.55
N ALA A 329 6.76 -14.36 12.43
CA ALA A 329 7.55 -14.57 13.64
C ALA A 329 9.01 -14.93 13.32
N ARG A 330 9.25 -15.77 12.32
CA ARG A 330 10.60 -16.10 11.84
C ARG A 330 11.30 -14.87 11.25
N PHE A 331 10.60 -14.06 10.48
CA PHE A 331 11.12 -12.80 9.94
C PHE A 331 11.51 -11.84 11.06
N VAL A 332 10.60 -11.57 12.01
CA VAL A 332 10.86 -10.68 13.16
C VAL A 332 12.03 -11.23 14.00
N GLY A 333 12.05 -12.53 14.27
CA GLY A 333 13.14 -13.19 14.99
C GLY A 333 14.49 -13.05 14.28
N SER A 334 14.51 -13.23 12.96
CA SER A 334 15.74 -13.04 12.15
C SER A 334 16.23 -11.59 12.18
N GLN A 335 15.32 -10.60 12.13
CA GLN A 335 15.70 -9.19 12.21
C GLN A 335 16.23 -8.83 13.60
N LEU A 336 15.59 -9.31 14.67
CA LEU A 336 16.07 -9.12 16.04
C LEU A 336 17.45 -9.74 16.23
N TRP A 337 17.67 -10.95 15.72
CA TRP A 337 18.98 -11.60 15.78
C TRP A 337 20.06 -10.79 15.04
N LEU A 338 19.75 -10.23 13.86
CA LEU A 338 20.67 -9.37 13.12
C LEU A 338 20.98 -8.08 13.89
N VAL A 339 20.00 -7.50 14.59
CA VAL A 339 20.20 -6.34 15.45
C VAL A 339 21.11 -6.68 16.63
N LEU A 340 20.86 -7.79 17.32
CA LEU A 340 21.64 -8.25 18.46
C LEU A 340 23.09 -8.59 18.10
N THR A 341 23.32 -9.09 16.87
CA THR A 341 24.66 -9.43 16.36
C THR A 341 25.39 -8.27 15.72
N GLY A 342 24.82 -7.05 15.70
CA GLY A 342 25.40 -5.88 15.04
C GLY A 342 25.47 -5.96 13.52
N ARG A 343 24.89 -7.01 12.93
CA ARG A 343 24.87 -7.24 11.46
C ARG A 343 23.65 -6.66 10.75
N TRP A 344 22.80 -5.96 11.50
CA TRP A 344 21.59 -5.38 10.94
C TRP A 344 21.92 -4.11 10.12
N HIS A 345 21.35 -4.04 8.92
CA HIS A 345 21.48 -2.87 8.05
C HIS A 345 20.09 -2.37 7.65
N ARG A 346 19.93 -1.05 7.60
CA ARG A 346 18.71 -0.43 7.07
C ARG A 346 18.50 -0.84 5.61
N PHE A 347 17.24 -0.92 5.21
CA PHE A 347 16.82 -1.32 3.86
C PHE A 347 17.01 -0.23 2.79
N GLY A 348 17.85 0.77 3.06
CA GLY A 348 18.11 1.88 2.17
C GLY A 348 17.08 2.99 2.31
N TYR A 349 16.82 3.67 1.21
CA TYR A 349 15.84 4.74 1.14
C TYR A 349 14.44 4.22 0.82
N ALA A 350 13.44 4.88 1.42
CA ALA A 350 12.04 4.82 1.02
C ALA A 350 11.61 6.25 0.70
N CYS A 351 11.31 6.53 -0.56
CA CYS A 351 10.95 7.86 -1.02
C CYS A 351 9.46 7.91 -1.34
N VAL A 352 8.80 8.99 -0.90
CA VAL A 352 7.38 9.25 -1.14
C VAL A 352 7.25 10.61 -1.79
N SER A 353 6.60 10.67 -2.95
CA SER A 353 6.25 11.92 -3.64
C SER A 353 4.76 12.15 -3.58
N PHE A 354 4.35 13.42 -3.52
CA PHE A 354 2.96 13.85 -3.55
C PHE A 354 2.75 14.71 -4.79
N GLY A 355 1.99 14.20 -5.74
CA GLY A 355 1.70 14.87 -6.99
C GLY A 355 0.63 15.97 -6.86
N THR A 356 0.45 16.71 -7.93
CA THR A 356 -0.55 17.77 -8.03
C THR A 356 -1.96 17.20 -7.83
N PRO A 357 -2.74 17.71 -6.87
CA PRO A 357 -4.10 17.28 -6.62
C PRO A 357 -5.01 17.41 -7.86
N LEU A 358 -5.99 16.51 -7.96
CA LEU A 358 -7.02 16.51 -8.99
C LEU A 358 -8.38 16.70 -8.31
N SER A 359 -9.06 17.82 -8.57
CA SER A 359 -10.44 18.08 -8.17
C SER A 359 -11.40 17.26 -9.04
N LEU A 360 -12.29 16.49 -8.42
CA LEU A 360 -13.33 15.75 -9.15
C LEU A 360 -14.37 16.70 -9.74
N ALA A 361 -14.68 17.82 -9.06
CA ALA A 361 -15.60 18.83 -9.56
C ALA A 361 -15.08 19.47 -10.85
N ASP A 362 -13.81 19.88 -10.85
CA ASP A 362 -13.19 20.48 -12.04
C ASP A 362 -13.05 19.44 -13.16
N TRP A 363 -12.70 18.20 -12.82
CA TRP A 363 -12.62 17.11 -13.79
C TRP A 363 -13.98 16.82 -14.46
N CYS A 364 -15.05 16.77 -13.68
CA CYS A 364 -16.41 16.61 -14.19
C CYS A 364 -16.83 17.80 -15.05
N LYS A 365 -16.53 19.02 -14.61
CA LYS A 365 -16.83 20.26 -15.35
C LYS A 365 -16.11 20.31 -16.69
N ALA A 366 -14.82 19.99 -16.72
CA ALA A 366 -14.01 19.98 -17.94
C ALA A 366 -14.52 18.98 -18.99
N ARG A 367 -15.15 17.88 -18.55
CA ARG A 367 -15.70 16.83 -19.42
C ARG A 367 -17.21 16.95 -19.65
N GLY A 368 -17.88 17.89 -19.00
CA GLY A 368 -19.34 18.04 -19.07
C GLY A 368 -20.10 16.84 -18.52
N VAL A 369 -19.56 16.14 -17.50
CA VAL A 369 -20.10 14.88 -16.97
C VAL A 369 -20.69 15.08 -15.58
N ASP A 370 -21.92 14.61 -15.36
CA ASP A 370 -22.49 14.37 -14.02
C ASP A 370 -22.55 12.84 -13.80
N PRO A 371 -21.84 12.29 -12.80
CA PRO A 371 -21.78 10.84 -12.60
C PRO A 371 -23.10 10.21 -12.13
N ARG A 372 -24.01 11.00 -11.53
CA ARG A 372 -25.23 10.50 -10.86
C ARG A 372 -26.25 9.86 -11.80
N PRO A 373 -26.62 10.48 -12.94
CA PRO A 373 -27.60 9.91 -13.86
C PRO A 373 -27.02 8.82 -14.78
N LEU A 374 -25.68 8.63 -14.81
CA LEU A 374 -25.04 7.69 -15.71
C LEU A 374 -25.44 6.23 -15.40
N THR A 375 -25.66 5.46 -16.46
CA THR A 375 -25.71 3.99 -16.36
C THR A 375 -24.42 3.44 -15.78
N ARG A 376 -24.43 2.18 -15.41
CA ARG A 376 -23.21 1.55 -14.85
C ARG A 376 -22.08 1.54 -15.86
N GLU A 377 -22.37 1.20 -17.11
CA GLU A 377 -21.41 1.09 -18.21
C GLU A 377 -20.79 2.46 -18.53
N GLU A 378 -21.60 3.49 -18.71
CA GLU A 378 -21.15 4.87 -18.94
C GLU A 378 -20.28 5.37 -17.79
N ARG A 379 -20.71 5.16 -16.54
CA ARG A 379 -19.95 5.57 -15.37
C ARG A 379 -18.63 4.82 -15.26
N PHE A 380 -18.60 3.50 -15.56
CA PHE A 380 -17.35 2.75 -15.55
C PHE A 380 -16.37 3.22 -16.62
N ALA A 381 -16.85 3.68 -17.78
CA ALA A 381 -16.00 4.32 -18.79
C ALA A 381 -15.38 5.62 -18.26
N GLN A 382 -16.18 6.48 -17.61
CA GLN A 382 -15.69 7.72 -17.01
C GLN A 382 -14.72 7.49 -15.84
N VAL A 383 -15.05 6.55 -14.94
CA VAL A 383 -14.17 6.17 -13.84
C VAL A 383 -12.88 5.53 -14.36
N GLY A 384 -12.94 4.80 -15.47
CA GLY A 384 -11.77 4.28 -16.17
C GLY A 384 -10.84 5.37 -16.67
N ALA A 385 -11.40 6.42 -17.31
CA ALA A 385 -10.64 7.58 -17.75
C ALA A 385 -10.00 8.35 -16.57
N LEU A 386 -10.78 8.57 -15.49
CA LEU A 386 -10.26 9.19 -14.27
C LEU A 386 -9.13 8.37 -13.66
N ALA A 387 -9.31 7.05 -13.55
CA ALA A 387 -8.31 6.14 -13.01
C ALA A 387 -7.04 6.11 -13.87
N GLY A 388 -7.17 6.14 -15.19
CA GLY A 388 -6.03 6.25 -16.11
C GLY A 388 -5.23 7.52 -15.85
N GLU A 389 -5.89 8.67 -15.81
CA GLU A 389 -5.25 9.95 -15.51
C GLU A 389 -4.57 9.96 -14.13
N LEU A 390 -5.20 9.39 -13.11
CA LEU A 390 -4.60 9.27 -11.77
C LEU A 390 -3.35 8.37 -11.79
N MET A 391 -3.37 7.26 -12.56
CA MET A 391 -2.21 6.38 -12.68
C MET A 391 -1.05 7.04 -13.44
N GLU A 392 -1.34 7.84 -14.48
CA GLU A 392 -0.35 8.64 -15.19
C GLU A 392 0.29 9.68 -14.25
N ARG A 393 -0.52 10.41 -13.48
CA ARG A 393 -0.02 11.39 -12.49
C ARG A 393 0.80 10.71 -11.38
N ILE A 394 0.45 9.51 -10.94
CA ILE A 394 1.27 8.71 -10.01
C ILE A 394 2.59 8.34 -10.69
N GLY A 395 2.53 7.82 -11.91
CA GLY A 395 3.71 7.43 -12.68
C GLY A 395 4.71 8.58 -12.82
N ALA A 396 4.23 9.76 -13.20
CA ALA A 396 5.06 10.96 -13.39
C ALA A 396 5.85 11.37 -12.14
N VAL A 397 5.34 11.07 -10.93
CA VAL A 397 5.99 11.46 -9.67
C VAL A 397 6.65 10.28 -8.94
N ILE A 398 6.79 9.10 -9.57
CA ILE A 398 7.54 7.98 -8.97
C ILE A 398 9.00 8.40 -8.78
N PRO A 399 9.50 8.42 -7.52
CA PRO A 399 10.87 8.84 -7.29
C PRO A 399 11.86 7.78 -7.80
N VAL A 400 12.86 8.22 -8.57
CA VAL A 400 13.99 7.36 -8.95
C VAL A 400 14.91 7.26 -7.75
N VAL A 401 15.02 6.07 -7.17
CA VAL A 401 15.88 5.78 -6.01
C VAL A 401 17.19 5.13 -6.46
N PRO A 402 18.28 5.21 -5.66
CA PRO A 402 19.60 4.70 -6.03
C PRO A 402 19.63 3.26 -6.56
N VAL A 403 18.92 2.33 -5.89
CA VAL A 403 18.90 0.93 -6.32
C VAL A 403 18.19 0.77 -7.67
N ALA A 404 17.10 1.50 -7.93
CA ALA A 404 16.39 1.42 -9.19
C ALA A 404 17.27 1.88 -10.37
N LEU A 405 18.07 2.93 -10.16
CA LEU A 405 19.00 3.45 -11.15
C LEU A 405 20.07 2.40 -11.52
N VAL A 406 20.81 1.89 -10.55
CA VAL A 406 21.86 0.89 -10.77
C VAL A 406 21.28 -0.41 -11.32
N ALA A 407 20.13 -0.85 -10.82
CA ALA A 407 19.46 -2.05 -11.31
C ALA A 407 19.04 -1.94 -12.78
N THR A 408 18.69 -0.74 -13.26
CA THR A 408 18.36 -0.52 -14.67
C THR A 408 19.57 -0.73 -15.57
N VAL A 409 20.73 -0.19 -15.21
CA VAL A 409 21.99 -0.40 -15.96
C VAL A 409 22.35 -1.88 -16.02
N LEU A 410 22.30 -2.58 -14.89
CA LEU A 410 22.64 -4.01 -14.82
C LEU A 410 21.65 -4.89 -15.60
N ARG A 411 20.34 -4.57 -15.56
CA ARG A 411 19.30 -5.31 -16.30
C ARG A 411 19.49 -5.20 -17.81
N ASP A 412 19.86 -4.03 -18.29
CA ASP A 412 19.98 -3.77 -19.72
C ASP A 412 21.20 -4.47 -20.35
N GLN A 413 22.22 -4.77 -19.54
CA GLN A 413 23.44 -5.49 -19.95
C GLN A 413 23.80 -6.62 -18.94
N PRO A 414 22.99 -7.68 -18.86
CA PRO A 414 23.03 -8.65 -17.74
C PRO A 414 24.29 -9.51 -17.68
N GLN A 415 24.98 -9.69 -18.80
CA GLN A 415 26.17 -10.53 -18.91
C GLN A 415 27.48 -9.73 -18.99
N ARG A 416 27.39 -8.39 -18.93
CA ARG A 416 28.57 -7.53 -19.00
C ARG A 416 29.18 -7.36 -17.61
N TRP A 417 30.50 -7.53 -17.57
CA TRP A 417 31.32 -7.10 -16.46
C TRP A 417 31.58 -5.58 -16.56
N PHE A 418 31.31 -4.87 -15.49
CA PHE A 418 31.50 -3.44 -15.37
C PHE A 418 32.64 -3.15 -14.40
N SER A 419 33.58 -2.29 -14.78
CA SER A 419 34.37 -1.60 -13.76
C SER A 419 33.49 -0.66 -12.95
N PRO A 420 33.86 -0.32 -11.72
CA PRO A 420 33.12 0.67 -10.94
C PRO A 420 32.89 2.00 -11.66
N LEU A 421 33.90 2.43 -12.44
CA LEU A 421 33.87 3.67 -13.22
C LEU A 421 32.90 3.58 -14.40
N GLU A 422 32.90 2.47 -15.15
CA GLU A 422 31.97 2.26 -16.26
C GLU A 422 30.53 2.22 -15.76
N LEU A 423 30.27 1.50 -14.64
CA LEU A 423 28.93 1.45 -14.03
C LEU A 423 28.48 2.85 -13.59
N ALA A 424 29.39 3.65 -13.03
CA ALA A 424 29.11 5.04 -12.65
C ALA A 424 28.77 5.90 -13.88
N SER A 425 29.54 5.77 -14.97
CA SER A 425 29.32 6.52 -16.21
C SER A 425 27.97 6.18 -16.85
N GLU A 426 27.62 4.89 -16.94
CA GLU A 426 26.33 4.45 -17.48
C GLU A 426 25.16 4.92 -16.59
N ALA A 427 25.30 4.84 -15.26
CA ALA A 427 24.30 5.31 -14.32
C ALA A 427 24.12 6.84 -14.40
N TYR A 428 25.23 7.58 -14.62
CA TYR A 428 25.19 9.04 -14.81
C TYR A 428 24.48 9.42 -16.11
N ALA A 429 24.78 8.72 -17.22
CA ALA A 429 24.10 8.92 -18.49
C ALA A 429 22.59 8.60 -18.38
N LEU A 430 22.21 7.55 -17.62
CA LEU A 430 20.83 7.23 -17.35
C LEU A 430 20.15 8.31 -16.50
N LEU A 431 20.83 8.82 -15.47
CA LEU A 431 20.33 9.91 -14.63
C LEU A 431 19.96 11.13 -15.48
N HIS A 432 20.86 11.60 -16.32
CA HIS A 432 20.61 12.77 -17.17
C HIS A 432 19.46 12.56 -18.16
N ARG A 433 19.30 11.36 -18.70
CA ARG A 433 18.14 11.05 -19.56
C ARG A 433 16.84 11.08 -18.79
N LEU A 434 16.82 10.57 -17.57
CA LEU A 434 15.65 10.60 -16.70
C LEU A 434 15.29 12.03 -16.30
N GLU A 435 16.29 12.85 -15.94
CA GLU A 435 16.08 14.27 -15.62
C GLU A 435 15.59 15.06 -16.83
N ALA A 436 16.15 14.83 -18.00
CA ALA A 436 15.70 15.44 -19.25
C ALA A 436 14.26 15.04 -19.63
N ALA A 437 13.84 13.82 -19.25
CA ALA A 437 12.46 13.36 -19.39
C ALA A 437 11.52 13.88 -18.28
N GLY A 438 12.01 14.71 -17.35
CA GLY A 438 11.22 15.28 -16.26
C GLY A 438 11.03 14.35 -15.06
N ALA A 439 11.79 13.27 -14.95
CA ALA A 439 11.70 12.34 -13.82
C ALA A 439 12.26 12.96 -12.53
N HIS A 440 11.63 12.63 -11.42
CA HIS A 440 12.06 13.10 -10.09
C HIS A 440 13.10 12.15 -9.50
N VAL A 441 14.39 12.50 -9.67
CA VAL A 441 15.49 11.69 -9.15
C VAL A 441 15.81 12.09 -7.72
N TYR A 442 15.80 11.11 -6.82
CA TYR A 442 16.21 11.32 -5.44
C TYR A 442 17.72 11.07 -5.29
N GLN A 443 18.47 12.14 -5.14
CA GLN A 443 19.91 12.10 -4.89
C GLN A 443 20.18 12.34 -3.39
N PRO A 444 20.55 11.30 -2.62
CA PRO A 444 20.95 11.47 -1.23
C PRO A 444 22.12 12.46 -1.09
N ARG A 445 22.00 13.43 -0.20
CA ARG A 445 23.00 14.50 0.04
C ARG A 445 23.22 15.43 -1.16
N GLN A 446 22.38 15.36 -2.19
CA GLN A 446 22.61 16.04 -3.49
C GLN A 446 23.97 15.65 -4.10
N ASP A 447 24.37 14.40 -3.91
CA ASP A 447 25.67 13.85 -4.33
C ASP A 447 25.38 12.55 -5.09
N PHE A 448 25.72 12.54 -6.37
CA PHE A 448 25.47 11.40 -7.25
C PHE A 448 26.39 10.21 -6.92
N ASP A 449 27.67 10.46 -6.65
CA ASP A 449 28.63 9.40 -6.32
C ASP A 449 28.21 8.67 -5.04
N TYR A 450 27.75 9.44 -4.04
CA TYR A 450 27.17 8.86 -2.84
C TYR A 450 25.86 8.10 -3.12
N ALA A 451 25.02 8.58 -4.03
CA ALA A 451 23.81 7.86 -4.44
C ALA A 451 24.14 6.52 -5.08
N LEU A 452 25.11 6.51 -6.01
CA LEU A 452 25.61 5.32 -6.68
C LEU A 452 26.21 4.32 -5.69
N GLU A 453 27.08 4.79 -4.79
CA GLU A 453 27.66 3.96 -3.71
C GLU A 453 26.57 3.30 -2.86
N VAL A 454 25.55 4.05 -2.45
CA VAL A 454 24.43 3.53 -1.68
C VAL A 454 23.66 2.46 -2.45
N GLY A 455 23.34 2.71 -3.72
CA GLY A 455 22.64 1.75 -4.59
C GLY A 455 23.46 0.46 -4.75
N LEU A 456 24.72 0.58 -5.12
CA LEU A 456 25.63 -0.56 -5.30
C LEU A 456 25.84 -1.34 -4.00
N ARG A 457 26.04 -0.65 -2.87
CA ARG A 457 26.15 -1.28 -1.55
C ARG A 457 24.91 -2.10 -1.20
N MET A 458 23.71 -1.61 -1.49
CA MET A 458 22.47 -2.35 -1.25
C MET A 458 22.38 -3.61 -2.12
N LEU A 459 22.79 -3.53 -3.38
CA LEU A 459 22.85 -4.68 -4.30
C LEU A 459 23.89 -5.72 -3.85
N ARG A 460 25.09 -5.28 -3.42
CA ARG A 460 26.13 -6.16 -2.85
C ARG A 460 25.67 -6.85 -1.57
N LEU A 461 25.10 -6.12 -0.61
CA LEU A 461 24.58 -6.67 0.65
C LEU A 461 23.51 -7.75 0.43
N ARG A 462 22.79 -7.65 -0.69
CA ARG A 462 21.75 -8.60 -1.10
C ARG A 462 22.24 -9.71 -2.01
N ARG A 463 23.51 -9.68 -2.38
CA ARG A 463 24.17 -10.59 -3.33
C ARG A 463 23.49 -10.59 -4.71
N LEU A 464 22.96 -9.44 -5.13
CA LEU A 464 22.38 -9.24 -6.46
C LEU A 464 23.47 -8.90 -7.49
N VAL A 465 24.67 -8.57 -7.03
CA VAL A 465 25.88 -8.30 -7.83
C VAL A 465 27.01 -9.17 -7.30
N ARG A 466 27.79 -9.74 -8.20
CA ARG A 466 29.07 -10.41 -7.93
C ARG A 466 30.21 -9.46 -8.26
N GLU A 467 31.29 -9.61 -7.53
CA GLU A 467 32.56 -8.91 -7.75
C GLU A 467 33.64 -9.96 -7.93
N ASN A 468 34.50 -9.81 -8.95
CA ASN A 468 35.66 -10.66 -9.14
C ASN A 468 36.88 -10.08 -8.41
N ASP A 469 38.02 -10.77 -8.51
CA ASP A 469 39.26 -10.38 -7.83
C ASP A 469 39.83 -9.05 -8.36
N ASP A 470 39.49 -8.67 -9.62
CA ASP A 470 39.86 -7.40 -10.25
C ASP A 470 38.92 -6.24 -9.90
N GLY A 471 37.90 -6.47 -9.00
CA GLY A 471 36.94 -5.48 -8.62
C GLY A 471 35.84 -5.19 -9.67
N MET A 472 35.75 -6.00 -10.73
CA MET A 472 34.71 -5.90 -11.75
C MET A 472 33.38 -6.43 -11.20
N LEU A 473 32.29 -5.82 -11.64
CA LEU A 473 30.93 -6.05 -11.16
C LEU A 473 30.08 -6.71 -12.24
N LEU A 474 29.35 -7.75 -11.88
CA LEU A 474 28.41 -8.45 -12.75
C LEU A 474 27.09 -8.68 -12.01
N MET A 475 25.97 -8.62 -12.72
CA MET A 475 24.69 -9.08 -12.17
C MET A 475 24.79 -10.55 -11.75
N ALA A 476 24.36 -10.87 -10.54
CA ALA A 476 24.48 -12.24 -10.02
C ALA A 476 23.56 -13.18 -10.79
N PRO A 477 24.06 -14.30 -11.32
CA PRO A 477 23.24 -15.31 -11.99
C PRO A 477 22.10 -15.83 -11.08
N GLY A 478 20.90 -15.93 -11.64
CA GLY A 478 19.69 -16.34 -10.91
C GLY A 478 18.97 -15.23 -10.13
N GLU A 479 19.48 -14.00 -10.16
CA GLU A 479 18.87 -12.82 -9.52
C GLU A 479 18.28 -11.84 -10.55
N GLU A 480 18.19 -12.24 -11.83
CA GLU A 480 17.70 -11.41 -12.94
C GLU A 480 16.29 -10.85 -12.65
N ALA A 481 15.40 -11.70 -12.14
CA ALA A 481 14.04 -11.30 -11.78
C ALA A 481 14.02 -10.26 -10.65
N THR A 482 14.94 -10.38 -9.67
CA THR A 482 15.03 -9.45 -8.55
C THR A 482 15.59 -8.10 -9.02
N VAL A 483 16.61 -8.10 -9.86
CA VAL A 483 17.19 -6.87 -10.44
C VAL A 483 16.15 -6.20 -11.35
N ALA A 484 15.49 -6.96 -12.22
CA ALA A 484 14.42 -6.47 -13.08
C ALA A 484 13.26 -5.86 -12.28
N TYR A 485 12.88 -6.41 -11.13
CA TYR A 485 11.85 -5.86 -10.25
C TYR A 485 12.16 -4.39 -9.85
N TYR A 486 13.40 -4.09 -9.50
CA TYR A 486 13.82 -2.72 -9.14
C TYR A 486 13.91 -1.82 -10.36
N ALA A 487 14.50 -2.30 -11.45
CA ALA A 487 14.59 -1.58 -12.71
C ALA A 487 13.22 -1.22 -13.29
N ASN A 488 12.26 -2.16 -13.23
CA ASN A 488 10.89 -1.97 -13.72
C ASN A 488 10.14 -0.86 -12.97
N SER A 489 10.57 -0.51 -11.75
CA SER A 489 9.94 0.54 -10.96
C SER A 489 9.99 1.92 -11.62
N ILE A 490 10.96 2.14 -12.48
CA ILE A 490 11.20 3.39 -13.20
C ILE A 490 11.15 3.22 -14.73
N ALA A 491 10.86 2.02 -15.24
CA ALA A 491 10.88 1.71 -16.67
C ALA A 491 9.94 2.58 -17.50
N HIS A 492 8.78 2.98 -16.93
CA HIS A 492 7.79 3.85 -17.58
C HIS A 492 8.24 5.32 -17.73
N LEU A 493 9.30 5.72 -17.02
CA LEU A 493 9.90 7.06 -17.12
C LEU A 493 10.91 7.17 -18.29
N LEU A 494 11.27 6.03 -18.88
CA LEU A 494 12.18 5.97 -20.02
C LEU A 494 11.39 5.93 -21.33
N PRO A 495 11.85 6.62 -22.39
CA PRO A 495 11.24 6.52 -23.71
C PRO A 495 11.20 5.07 -24.20
N ALA A 496 10.10 4.70 -24.88
CA ALA A 496 9.95 3.36 -25.44
C ALA A 496 11.11 3.04 -26.40
N GLY A 497 11.75 1.88 -26.24
CA GLY A 497 12.87 1.45 -27.09
C GLY A 497 14.26 1.89 -26.64
N THR A 498 14.39 2.58 -25.51
CA THR A 498 15.68 3.01 -24.97
C THR A 498 16.41 1.81 -24.37
N ARG A 499 17.18 1.05 -25.17
CA ARG A 499 18.33 0.29 -24.66
C ARG A 499 19.46 1.27 -24.41
N LEU A 500 20.21 1.06 -23.30
CA LEU A 500 21.45 1.79 -23.07
C LEU A 500 22.43 1.40 -24.19
N GLU A 501 22.58 2.26 -25.21
CA GLU A 501 23.72 2.12 -26.11
C GLU A 501 25.00 2.31 -25.28
N SER A 502 25.93 1.38 -25.34
CA SER A 502 27.16 1.45 -24.53
C SER A 502 27.89 2.75 -24.85
N VAL A 503 28.28 3.51 -23.84
CA VAL A 503 29.08 4.74 -23.96
C VAL A 503 30.43 4.49 -24.67
N ALA A 504 30.83 3.23 -24.83
CA ALA A 504 32.03 2.82 -25.61
C ALA A 504 31.97 3.17 -27.11
N ALA A 505 30.84 3.65 -27.63
CA ALA A 505 30.69 4.01 -29.05
C ALA A 505 30.79 5.53 -29.34
N MET A 506 31.13 6.38 -28.37
CA MET A 506 31.43 7.78 -28.68
C MET A 506 32.85 7.87 -29.22
N PRO A 507 33.05 8.32 -30.49
CA PRO A 507 34.40 8.58 -30.99
C PRO A 507 35.03 9.67 -30.13
N ALA A 508 36.30 9.46 -29.73
CA ALA A 508 37.08 10.47 -29.05
C ALA A 508 37.00 11.77 -29.85
N ALA A 509 36.49 12.82 -29.23
CA ALA A 509 36.45 14.15 -29.84
C ALA A 509 37.89 14.49 -30.23
N ALA A 510 38.12 14.62 -31.54
CA ALA A 510 39.38 15.06 -32.07
C ALA A 510 39.67 16.46 -31.52
N ASN A 511 40.74 16.55 -30.74
CA ASN A 511 41.32 17.83 -30.39
C ASN A 511 41.72 18.56 -31.67
N ALA A 512 41.10 19.67 -31.96
CA ALA A 512 41.61 20.71 -32.84
C ALA A 512 41.62 22.03 -32.07
#